data_c371544f6800bbd4b396ce9ea3d7f3ce
#
_entry.id   c371544f6800bbd4b396ce9ea3d7f3ce
#
_cell.length_a   1.000
_cell.length_b   1.000
_cell.length_c   1.000
_cell.angle_alpha   90.00
_cell.angle_beta   90.00
_cell.angle_gamma   90.00
#
_symmetry.space_group_name_H-M   'P 1'
#
loop_
_entity.id
_entity.type
_entity.pdbx_description
1 polymer ?
#
loop_
_entity_poly.entity_id
_entity_poly.type
_entity_poly.pdbx_seq_one_letter_code
_entity_poly.pdbx_strand_id
1 'polypeptide(L)'
;MKWILAAVALGAALITTQALADNYPIRPVRVFTTSSAGGISDIFMRALNEKMQPYLGQPLIIENKPGGAGNIAARFCQEAPPDGYTICIINADTMIYNQFLYKQVPFDPEKGLTPIVNLFHLIQVLVVNSSLNVKTVDELVAASKSKPGTLNYLTASIPCVVYMDALKKERGADWIRVPFKGGGEAVTAILSGTTPIGLFGLGNVQAHLKAGKMTALALVNNIRTPQLPDVPTLADLGYRGAPSQTWYGLFAPSGTPKPIIDRLNAEVRRAFEDKEFVDKFVITRGQVPAINSPEEFAKEIVTDRVDANEVVKLSGMEPQ
;
A
#
# COMPACT_ATOMS: atom_id res chain seq x y z
N MET A 1 42.44 -30.88 -11.10
CA MET A 1 42.88 -29.70 -10.30
C MET A 1 41.94 -28.47 -10.48
N LYS A 2 41.50 -28.07 -11.69
CA LYS A 2 40.61 -26.91 -11.91
C LYS A 2 39.23 -27.05 -11.25
N TRP A 3 38.65 -28.25 -11.17
CA TRP A 3 37.32 -28.50 -10.56
C TRP A 3 37.35 -28.47 -9.03
N ILE A 4 38.47 -28.81 -8.40
CA ILE A 4 38.61 -28.75 -6.92
C ILE A 4 38.80 -27.31 -6.46
N LEU A 5 39.51 -26.49 -7.22
CA LEU A 5 39.64 -25.05 -6.94
C LEU A 5 38.30 -24.28 -7.09
N ALA A 6 37.47 -24.66 -8.07
CA ALA A 6 36.13 -24.07 -8.25
C ALA A 6 35.18 -24.43 -7.09
N ALA A 7 35.23 -25.67 -6.60
CA ALA A 7 34.41 -26.11 -5.46
C ALA A 7 34.82 -25.44 -4.14
N VAL A 8 36.15 -25.25 -3.92
CA VAL A 8 36.65 -24.53 -2.74
C VAL A 8 36.33 -23.05 -2.79
N ALA A 9 36.37 -22.41 -3.96
CA ALA A 9 35.98 -21.01 -4.11
C ALA A 9 34.47 -20.80 -3.90
N LEU A 10 33.62 -21.73 -4.35
CA LEU A 10 32.18 -21.68 -4.13
C LEU A 10 31.81 -21.90 -2.66
N GLY A 11 32.49 -22.82 -1.97
CA GLY A 11 32.32 -23.06 -0.54
C GLY A 11 32.77 -21.88 0.34
N ALA A 12 33.88 -21.21 -0.02
CA ALA A 12 34.35 -20.02 0.68
C ALA A 12 33.41 -18.81 0.51
N ALA A 13 32.81 -18.66 -0.66
CA ALA A 13 31.80 -17.58 -0.90
C ALA A 13 30.50 -17.77 -0.10
N LEU A 14 30.05 -19.00 0.11
CA LEU A 14 28.86 -19.30 0.93
C LEU A 14 29.15 -19.08 2.43
N ILE A 15 30.34 -19.38 2.93
CA ILE A 15 30.70 -19.16 4.33
C ILE A 15 30.82 -17.65 4.64
N THR A 16 31.34 -16.86 3.72
CA THR A 16 31.48 -15.40 3.92
C THR A 16 30.17 -14.67 3.93
N THR A 17 29.15 -15.10 3.16
CA THR A 17 27.82 -14.49 3.16
C THR A 17 27.03 -14.79 4.44
N GLN A 18 27.21 -15.96 5.02
CA GLN A 18 26.53 -16.33 6.28
C GLN A 18 27.13 -15.59 7.49
N ALA A 19 28.47 -15.45 7.55
CA ALA A 19 29.14 -14.68 8.59
C ALA A 19 28.81 -13.17 8.58
N LEU A 20 28.45 -12.61 7.42
CA LEU A 20 27.98 -11.23 7.30
C LEU A 20 26.58 -11.02 7.89
N ALA A 21 25.70 -12.00 7.82
CA ALA A 21 24.34 -11.90 8.35
C ALA A 21 24.29 -12.10 9.88
N ASP A 22 25.17 -12.90 10.44
CA ASP A 22 25.23 -13.17 11.89
C ASP A 22 25.58 -11.92 12.71
N ASN A 23 26.29 -10.95 12.11
CA ASN A 23 26.65 -9.68 12.74
C ASN A 23 25.83 -8.48 12.22
N TYR A 24 24.90 -8.69 11.29
CA TYR A 24 24.07 -7.61 10.74
C TYR A 24 22.88 -7.30 11.64
N PRO A 25 22.56 -6.00 11.87
CA PRO A 25 23.31 -4.80 11.51
C PRO A 25 24.32 -4.37 12.59
N ILE A 26 25.50 -3.86 12.18
CA ILE A 26 26.52 -3.30 13.09
C ILE A 26 26.49 -1.77 13.15
N ARG A 27 25.63 -1.12 12.37
CA ARG A 27 25.41 0.32 12.31
C ARG A 27 23.93 0.62 11.99
N PRO A 28 23.44 1.85 12.20
CA PRO A 28 22.08 2.22 11.89
C PRO A 28 21.66 1.89 10.46
N VAL A 29 20.41 1.44 10.28
CA VAL A 29 19.79 1.17 8.98
C VAL A 29 18.93 2.34 8.56
N ARG A 30 19.15 2.92 7.39
CA ARG A 30 18.35 4.01 6.83
C ARG A 30 17.08 3.45 6.20
N VAL A 31 15.97 4.14 6.42
CA VAL A 31 14.66 3.76 5.86
C VAL A 31 14.07 4.94 5.11
N PHE A 32 13.97 4.84 3.79
CA PHE A 32 13.25 5.83 3.00
C PHE A 32 11.75 5.57 3.04
N THR A 33 10.96 6.61 3.27
CA THR A 33 9.50 6.56 3.26
C THR A 33 8.91 7.38 2.12
N THR A 34 7.80 6.93 1.55
CA THR A 34 7.07 7.62 0.48
C THR A 34 6.24 8.79 0.98
N SER A 35 6.00 8.90 2.29
CA SER A 35 5.19 9.97 2.90
C SER A 35 6.06 11.10 3.45
N SER A 36 5.45 12.28 3.56
CA SER A 36 5.95 13.33 4.45
C SER A 36 5.87 12.92 5.92
N ALA A 37 6.55 13.66 6.80
CA ALA A 37 6.46 13.44 8.25
C ALA A 37 4.98 13.49 8.70
N GLY A 38 4.61 12.54 9.56
CA GLY A 38 3.23 12.35 10.02
C GLY A 38 2.33 11.56 9.05
N GLY A 39 2.81 11.15 7.88
CA GLY A 39 2.10 10.25 6.98
C GLY A 39 2.14 8.79 7.42
N ILE A 40 1.36 7.93 6.74
CA ILE A 40 1.17 6.52 7.13
C ILE A 40 2.50 5.79 7.28
N SER A 41 3.36 5.83 6.26
CA SER A 41 4.65 5.10 6.28
C SER A 41 5.63 5.69 7.30
N ASP A 42 5.62 7.02 7.54
CA ASP A 42 6.46 7.67 8.52
C ASP A 42 6.09 7.25 9.95
N ILE A 43 4.81 7.40 10.31
CA ILE A 43 4.31 7.03 11.65
C ILE A 43 4.55 5.55 11.93
N PHE A 44 4.23 4.69 10.96
CA PHE A 44 4.41 3.26 11.12
C PHE A 44 5.88 2.88 11.30
N MET A 45 6.80 3.42 10.45
CA MET A 45 8.21 3.07 10.55
C MET A 45 8.88 3.59 11.84
N ARG A 46 8.44 4.73 12.38
CA ARG A 46 8.91 5.20 13.69
C ARG A 46 8.47 4.27 14.81
N ALA A 47 7.22 3.82 14.80
CA ALA A 47 6.72 2.85 15.77
C ALA A 47 7.42 1.48 15.62
N LEU A 48 7.64 1.03 14.40
CA LEU A 48 8.38 -0.21 14.13
C LEU A 48 9.84 -0.12 14.61
N ASN A 49 10.50 1.04 14.42
CA ASN A 49 11.83 1.29 14.95
C ASN A 49 11.88 1.13 16.47
N GLU A 50 10.97 1.79 17.20
CA GLU A 50 10.89 1.69 18.67
C GLU A 50 10.72 0.23 19.10
N LYS A 51 9.91 -0.54 18.35
CA LYS A 51 9.67 -1.94 18.64
C LYS A 51 10.86 -2.84 18.31
N MET A 52 11.53 -2.62 17.17
CA MET A 52 12.60 -3.49 16.68
C MET A 52 13.98 -3.19 17.32
N GLN A 53 14.28 -1.94 17.65
CA GLN A 53 15.60 -1.53 18.11
C GLN A 53 16.18 -2.40 19.25
N PRO A 54 15.42 -2.83 20.28
CA PRO A 54 15.95 -3.63 21.37
C PRO A 54 16.54 -4.99 20.96
N TYR A 55 16.05 -5.59 19.88
CA TYR A 55 16.47 -6.90 19.41
C TYR A 55 17.18 -6.88 18.06
N LEU A 56 16.96 -5.85 17.24
CA LEU A 56 17.75 -5.61 16.03
C LEU A 56 19.18 -5.14 16.38
N GLY A 57 19.33 -4.50 17.55
CA GLY A 57 20.62 -4.02 18.04
C GLY A 57 21.07 -2.67 17.47
N GLN A 58 20.38 -2.16 16.42
CA GLN A 58 20.67 -0.88 15.79
C GLN A 58 19.34 -0.16 15.48
N PRO A 59 19.33 1.19 15.51
CA PRO A 59 18.12 1.95 15.16
C PRO A 59 17.87 1.98 13.66
N LEU A 60 16.58 2.12 13.30
CA LEU A 60 16.15 2.49 11.96
C LEU A 60 16.09 4.02 11.87
N ILE A 61 16.85 4.62 10.95
CA ILE A 61 16.85 6.07 10.71
C ILE A 61 15.84 6.38 9.61
N ILE A 62 14.69 6.96 9.99
CA ILE A 62 13.59 7.24 9.07
C ILE A 62 13.83 8.55 8.35
N GLU A 63 13.92 8.50 7.01
CA GLU A 63 14.07 9.64 6.12
C GLU A 63 12.88 9.76 5.17
N ASN A 64 12.17 10.86 5.25
CA ASN A 64 11.02 11.11 4.38
C ASN A 64 11.48 11.59 3.00
N LYS A 65 11.04 10.91 1.94
CA LYS A 65 11.30 11.23 0.52
C LYS A 65 9.97 11.32 -0.24
N PRO A 66 9.10 12.27 0.11
CA PRO A 66 7.79 12.40 -0.52
C PRO A 66 7.90 12.89 -1.97
N GLY A 67 6.80 12.70 -2.74
CA GLY A 67 6.64 13.25 -4.08
C GLY A 67 6.71 12.22 -5.19
N GLY A 68 6.27 12.64 -6.39
CA GLY A 68 6.21 11.78 -7.57
C GLY A 68 5.38 10.50 -7.37
N ALA A 69 4.29 10.56 -6.59
CA ALA A 69 3.50 9.37 -6.23
C ALA A 69 4.35 8.23 -5.64
N GLY A 70 5.37 8.55 -4.81
CA GLY A 70 6.28 7.59 -4.20
C GLY A 70 7.52 7.24 -5.05
N ASN A 71 7.54 7.61 -6.32
CA ASN A 71 8.64 7.29 -7.25
C ASN A 71 9.99 7.84 -6.78
N ILE A 72 10.00 8.99 -6.06
CA ILE A 72 11.25 9.58 -5.53
C ILE A 72 11.89 8.66 -4.50
N ALA A 73 11.11 8.16 -3.53
CA ALA A 73 11.61 7.23 -2.51
C ALA A 73 12.09 5.92 -3.14
N ALA A 74 11.34 5.35 -4.09
CA ALA A 74 11.69 4.12 -4.79
C ALA A 74 13.01 4.26 -5.56
N ARG A 75 13.23 5.38 -6.26
CA ARG A 75 14.47 5.67 -6.95
C ARG A 75 15.66 5.75 -5.99
N PHE A 76 15.55 6.55 -4.93
CA PHE A 76 16.62 6.65 -3.93
C PHE A 76 16.96 5.29 -3.28
N CYS A 77 15.95 4.44 -3.10
CA CYS A 77 16.15 3.09 -2.60
C CYS A 77 16.92 2.23 -3.60
N GLN A 78 16.50 2.20 -4.86
CA GLN A 78 17.15 1.43 -5.91
C GLN A 78 18.62 1.84 -6.15
N GLU A 79 18.91 3.15 -6.07
CA GLU A 79 20.24 3.71 -6.28
C GLU A 79 21.19 3.49 -5.08
N ALA A 80 20.68 3.03 -3.94
CA ALA A 80 21.51 2.80 -2.76
C ALA A 80 22.33 1.51 -2.89
N PRO A 81 23.48 1.40 -2.17
CA PRO A 81 24.25 0.17 -2.12
C PRO A 81 23.42 -1.03 -1.62
N PRO A 82 23.53 -2.22 -2.25
CA PRO A 82 22.79 -3.41 -1.85
C PRO A 82 23.45 -4.14 -0.66
N ASP A 83 23.78 -3.38 0.38
CA ASP A 83 24.47 -3.87 1.57
C ASP A 83 23.55 -4.07 2.79
N GLY A 84 22.24 -3.81 2.61
CA GLY A 84 21.21 -3.93 3.65
C GLY A 84 21.11 -2.72 4.57
N TYR A 85 21.98 -1.71 4.47
CA TYR A 85 21.93 -0.51 5.32
C TYR A 85 21.05 0.62 4.77
N THR A 86 20.41 0.38 3.65
CA THR A 86 19.33 1.22 3.14
C THR A 86 18.18 0.32 2.72
N ILE A 87 17.01 0.56 3.31
CA ILE A 87 15.75 -0.10 2.93
C ILE A 87 14.68 0.97 2.71
N CYS A 88 13.53 0.59 2.20
CA CYS A 88 12.45 1.53 1.96
C CYS A 88 11.09 0.91 2.21
N ILE A 89 10.16 1.73 2.71
CA ILE A 89 8.75 1.38 2.76
C ILE A 89 8.06 2.01 1.55
N ILE A 90 7.51 1.15 0.69
CA ILE A 90 6.87 1.52 -0.57
C ILE A 90 5.45 0.96 -0.59
N ASN A 91 4.51 1.70 -1.18
CA ASN A 91 3.13 1.26 -1.33
C ASN A 91 2.87 0.61 -2.71
N ALA A 92 1.76 -0.10 -2.81
CA ALA A 92 1.32 -0.76 -4.04
C ALA A 92 1.18 0.22 -5.22
N ASP A 93 0.69 1.45 -4.98
CA ASP A 93 0.52 2.44 -6.05
C ASP A 93 1.85 2.69 -6.77
N THR A 94 2.94 2.85 -6.01
CA THR A 94 4.28 3.06 -6.54
C THR A 94 4.81 1.84 -7.29
N MET A 95 4.70 0.64 -6.70
CA MET A 95 5.30 -0.59 -7.25
C MET A 95 4.50 -1.21 -8.38
N ILE A 96 3.17 -1.00 -8.39
CA ILE A 96 2.26 -1.71 -9.27
C ILE A 96 1.64 -0.77 -10.31
N TYR A 97 1.01 0.34 -9.88
CA TYR A 97 0.20 1.17 -10.77
C TYR A 97 1.00 2.20 -11.54
N ASN A 98 2.03 2.81 -10.95
CA ASN A 98 2.75 3.93 -11.57
C ASN A 98 3.33 3.58 -12.95
N GLN A 99 3.78 2.36 -13.17
CA GLN A 99 4.30 1.90 -14.47
C GLN A 99 3.26 1.93 -15.60
N PHE A 100 1.97 1.90 -15.25
CA PHE A 100 0.87 1.97 -16.23
C PHE A 100 0.26 3.36 -16.34
N LEU A 101 0.50 4.24 -15.37
CA LEU A 101 -0.12 5.57 -15.24
C LEU A 101 0.82 6.72 -15.60
N TYR A 102 2.12 6.46 -15.66
CA TYR A 102 3.13 7.43 -16.07
C TYR A 102 3.89 6.94 -17.29
N LYS A 103 4.18 7.84 -18.23
CA LYS A 103 5.00 7.52 -19.42
C LYS A 103 6.40 7.04 -19.04
N GLN A 104 6.93 7.53 -17.93
CA GLN A 104 8.22 7.11 -17.38
C GLN A 104 8.16 7.10 -15.86
N VAL A 105 8.68 6.05 -15.26
CA VAL A 105 8.99 5.99 -13.82
C VAL A 105 10.50 5.98 -13.62
N PRO A 106 11.03 6.72 -12.63
CA PRO A 106 12.49 6.92 -12.48
C PRO A 106 13.20 5.76 -11.76
N PHE A 107 12.61 4.58 -11.73
CA PHE A 107 13.17 3.34 -11.17
C PHE A 107 12.60 2.14 -11.93
N ASP A 108 13.20 0.97 -11.78
CA ASP A 108 12.69 -0.27 -12.34
C ASP A 108 11.77 -0.97 -11.33
N PRO A 109 10.42 -0.97 -11.53
CA PRO A 109 9.49 -1.58 -10.59
C PRO A 109 9.52 -3.12 -10.61
N GLU A 110 10.17 -3.73 -11.61
CA GLU A 110 10.26 -5.19 -11.71
C GLU A 110 11.54 -5.75 -11.10
N LYS A 111 12.66 -5.06 -11.31
CA LYS A 111 14.00 -5.59 -10.99
C LYS A 111 14.82 -4.70 -10.05
N GLY A 112 14.39 -3.46 -9.84
CA GLY A 112 15.18 -2.48 -9.08
C GLY A 112 15.19 -2.69 -7.57
N LEU A 113 14.20 -3.40 -7.03
CA LEU A 113 14.03 -3.62 -5.61
C LEU A 113 13.74 -5.09 -5.29
N THR A 114 14.28 -5.54 -4.16
CA THR A 114 14.02 -6.87 -3.60
C THR A 114 12.99 -6.75 -2.48
N PRO A 115 11.85 -7.44 -2.51
CA PRO A 115 10.87 -7.43 -1.43
C PRO A 115 11.42 -8.09 -0.17
N ILE A 116 11.11 -7.51 0.99
CA ILE A 116 11.45 -8.04 2.31
C ILE A 116 10.21 -8.64 2.96
N VAL A 117 9.12 -7.87 3.04
CA VAL A 117 7.86 -8.28 3.68
C VAL A 117 6.73 -7.34 3.28
N ASN A 118 5.53 -7.88 3.07
CA ASN A 118 4.30 -7.08 3.09
C ASN A 118 3.94 -6.80 4.56
N LEU A 119 3.79 -5.52 4.91
CA LEU A 119 3.53 -5.11 6.29
C LEU A 119 2.04 -5.15 6.62
N PHE A 120 1.24 -4.52 5.78
CA PHE A 120 -0.21 -4.44 5.97
C PHE A 120 -0.93 -4.01 4.69
N HIS A 121 -2.18 -4.43 4.58
CA HIS A 121 -3.12 -3.92 3.60
C HIS A 121 -3.88 -2.72 4.17
N LEU A 122 -4.10 -1.72 3.33
CA LEU A 122 -5.03 -0.62 3.62
C LEU A 122 -6.44 -1.06 3.27
N ILE A 123 -7.35 -0.99 4.21
CA ILE A 123 -8.77 -1.16 3.91
C ILE A 123 -9.30 0.15 3.32
N GLN A 124 -9.65 0.10 2.05
CA GLN A 124 -10.31 1.19 1.34
C GLN A 124 -11.82 1.00 1.41
N VAL A 125 -12.54 2.04 1.73
CA VAL A 125 -14.00 2.00 1.84
C VAL A 125 -14.65 3.07 0.97
N LEU A 126 -15.66 2.67 0.20
CA LEU A 126 -16.55 3.57 -0.52
C LEU A 126 -17.59 4.08 0.48
N VAL A 127 -17.55 5.37 0.73
CA VAL A 127 -18.48 6.05 1.66
C VAL A 127 -19.26 7.13 0.97
N VAL A 128 -20.44 7.40 1.50
CA VAL A 128 -21.26 8.55 1.11
C VAL A 128 -21.65 9.37 2.32
N ASN A 129 -21.93 10.66 2.11
CA ASN A 129 -22.60 11.47 3.12
C ASN A 129 -23.98 10.85 3.41
N SER A 130 -24.33 10.66 4.69
CA SER A 130 -25.57 9.98 5.09
C SER A 130 -26.84 10.71 4.62
N SER A 131 -26.78 12.03 4.34
CA SER A 131 -27.90 12.79 3.78
C SER A 131 -28.27 12.36 2.35
N LEU A 132 -27.41 11.65 1.65
CA LEU A 132 -27.71 11.12 0.31
C LEU A 132 -28.77 10.00 0.36
N ASN A 133 -28.99 9.39 1.53
CA ASN A 133 -29.97 8.32 1.79
C ASN A 133 -29.83 7.09 0.88
N VAL A 134 -28.61 6.73 0.52
CA VAL A 134 -28.29 5.48 -0.21
C VAL A 134 -27.53 4.53 0.72
N LYS A 135 -27.80 3.24 0.62
CA LYS A 135 -27.25 2.18 1.49
C LYS A 135 -26.47 1.11 0.72
N THR A 136 -26.57 1.10 -0.59
CA THR A 136 -25.92 0.13 -1.46
C THR A 136 -25.23 0.81 -2.63
N VAL A 137 -24.28 0.11 -3.26
CA VAL A 137 -23.62 0.61 -4.47
C VAL A 137 -24.62 0.74 -5.63
N ASP A 138 -25.59 -0.18 -5.74
CA ASP A 138 -26.60 -0.12 -6.80
C ASP A 138 -27.55 1.09 -6.61
N GLU A 139 -27.94 1.41 -5.38
CA GLU A 139 -28.69 2.63 -5.08
C GLU A 139 -27.88 3.90 -5.42
N LEU A 140 -26.58 3.89 -5.14
CA LEU A 140 -25.69 4.99 -5.52
C LEU A 140 -25.61 5.18 -7.04
N VAL A 141 -25.47 4.09 -7.79
CA VAL A 141 -25.48 4.11 -9.25
C VAL A 141 -26.84 4.62 -9.77
N ALA A 142 -27.96 4.14 -9.22
CA ALA A 142 -29.29 4.61 -9.59
C ALA A 142 -29.48 6.11 -9.29
N ALA A 143 -29.03 6.57 -8.12
CA ALA A 143 -29.10 7.99 -7.74
C ALA A 143 -28.29 8.87 -8.71
N SER A 144 -27.11 8.41 -9.15
CA SER A 144 -26.28 9.14 -10.12
C SER A 144 -26.96 9.29 -11.48
N LYS A 145 -27.67 8.25 -11.94
CA LYS A 145 -28.43 8.26 -13.21
C LYS A 145 -29.68 9.16 -13.15
N SER A 146 -30.32 9.24 -11.98
CA SER A 146 -31.53 10.05 -11.80
C SER A 146 -31.26 11.56 -11.83
N LYS A 147 -30.02 11.97 -11.55
CA LYS A 147 -29.56 13.37 -11.54
C LYS A 147 -28.22 13.50 -12.25
N PRO A 148 -28.16 13.37 -13.57
CA PRO A 148 -26.91 13.40 -14.33
C PRO A 148 -26.09 14.67 -14.06
N GLY A 149 -24.77 14.52 -13.92
CA GLY A 149 -23.83 15.62 -13.70
C GLY A 149 -23.87 16.29 -12.32
N THR A 150 -24.72 15.81 -11.39
CA THR A 150 -24.87 16.43 -10.07
C THR A 150 -24.05 15.77 -8.97
N LEU A 151 -23.75 14.49 -9.09
CA LEU A 151 -22.95 13.77 -8.11
C LEU A 151 -21.47 13.87 -8.46
N ASN A 152 -20.68 14.11 -7.43
CA ASN A 152 -19.22 14.14 -7.54
C ASN A 152 -18.57 13.27 -6.47
N TYR A 153 -17.35 12.83 -6.73
CA TYR A 153 -16.57 12.00 -5.83
C TYR A 153 -15.14 12.50 -5.69
N LEU A 154 -14.50 12.10 -4.61
CA LEU A 154 -13.08 12.34 -4.39
C LEU A 154 -12.37 11.10 -3.83
N THR A 155 -11.12 10.94 -4.22
CA THR A 155 -10.19 9.94 -3.70
C THR A 155 -8.76 10.33 -4.02
N ALA A 156 -7.82 10.02 -3.10
CA ALA A 156 -6.38 10.15 -3.34
C ALA A 156 -5.78 8.90 -3.99
N SER A 157 -6.47 7.77 -3.90
CA SER A 157 -5.99 6.48 -4.39
C SER A 157 -6.25 6.32 -5.89
N ILE A 158 -5.21 6.11 -6.66
CA ILE A 158 -5.32 5.86 -8.11
C ILE A 158 -6.16 4.60 -8.40
N PRO A 159 -5.96 3.46 -7.73
CA PRO A 159 -6.85 2.31 -7.89
C PRO A 159 -8.33 2.64 -7.69
N CYS A 160 -8.66 3.49 -6.73
CA CYS A 160 -10.04 3.92 -6.51
C CYS A 160 -10.58 4.79 -7.65
N VAL A 161 -9.73 5.61 -8.29
CA VAL A 161 -10.15 6.36 -9.50
C VAL A 161 -10.49 5.40 -10.61
N VAL A 162 -9.59 4.47 -10.89
CA VAL A 162 -9.77 3.42 -11.91
C VAL A 162 -11.07 2.64 -11.68
N TYR A 163 -11.34 2.28 -10.41
CA TYR A 163 -12.57 1.62 -10.04
C TYR A 163 -13.82 2.46 -10.30
N MET A 164 -13.82 3.75 -9.92
CA MET A 164 -14.96 4.64 -10.16
C MET A 164 -15.21 4.85 -11.66
N ASP A 165 -14.17 4.89 -12.48
CA ASP A 165 -14.28 4.99 -13.94
C ASP A 165 -14.79 3.68 -14.57
N ALA A 166 -14.39 2.52 -14.04
CA ALA A 166 -14.93 1.23 -14.43
C ALA A 166 -16.44 1.14 -14.15
N LEU A 167 -16.91 1.57 -12.97
CA LEU A 167 -18.34 1.65 -12.65
C LEU A 167 -19.12 2.54 -13.61
N LYS A 168 -18.57 3.69 -14.01
CA LYS A 168 -19.18 4.54 -15.04
C LYS A 168 -19.38 3.79 -16.34
N LYS A 169 -18.35 3.09 -16.79
CA LYS A 169 -18.35 2.37 -18.07
C LYS A 169 -19.29 1.15 -18.05
N GLU A 170 -19.23 0.35 -16.97
CA GLU A 170 -19.97 -0.93 -16.90
C GLU A 170 -21.42 -0.77 -16.45
N ARG A 171 -21.68 0.13 -15.54
CA ARG A 171 -23.00 0.32 -14.90
C ARG A 171 -23.71 1.60 -15.33
N GLY A 172 -23.04 2.43 -16.17
CA GLY A 172 -23.58 3.71 -16.64
C GLY A 172 -23.79 4.71 -15.50
N ALA A 173 -22.99 4.66 -14.46
CA ALA A 173 -22.99 5.65 -13.40
C ALA A 173 -22.58 7.03 -13.95
N ASP A 174 -23.09 8.09 -13.35
CA ASP A 174 -22.77 9.46 -13.76
C ASP A 174 -22.34 10.28 -12.54
N TRP A 175 -21.02 10.42 -12.38
CA TRP A 175 -20.38 11.25 -11.36
C TRP A 175 -19.09 11.88 -11.90
N ILE A 176 -18.65 12.95 -11.25
CA ILE A 176 -17.49 13.75 -11.65
C ILE A 176 -16.44 13.66 -10.55
N ARG A 177 -15.19 13.41 -10.92
CA ARG A 177 -14.06 13.48 -9.97
C ARG A 177 -13.75 14.92 -9.63
N VAL A 178 -13.63 15.22 -8.34
CA VAL A 178 -13.19 16.52 -7.83
C VAL A 178 -11.79 16.42 -7.24
N PRO A 179 -10.84 17.23 -7.69
CA PRO A 179 -9.51 17.30 -7.08
C PRO A 179 -9.59 17.94 -5.69
N PHE A 180 -8.66 17.57 -4.80
CA PHE A 180 -8.52 18.11 -3.44
C PHE A 180 -7.05 18.17 -3.02
N LYS A 181 -6.73 19.00 -2.02
CA LYS A 181 -5.34 19.26 -1.60
C LYS A 181 -4.84 18.34 -0.50
N GLY A 182 -5.73 17.66 0.23
CA GLY A 182 -5.34 16.78 1.32
C GLY A 182 -6.50 16.10 2.03
N GLY A 183 -6.20 15.04 2.82
CA GLY A 183 -7.21 14.18 3.44
C GLY A 183 -8.21 14.90 4.35
N GLY A 184 -7.78 15.92 5.09
CA GLY A 184 -8.67 16.70 5.96
C GLY A 184 -9.72 17.51 5.17
N GLU A 185 -9.32 18.15 4.06
CA GLU A 185 -10.22 18.83 3.14
C GLU A 185 -11.22 17.86 2.55
N ALA A 186 -10.73 16.69 2.12
CA ALA A 186 -11.56 15.65 1.54
C ALA A 186 -12.65 15.14 2.50
N VAL A 187 -12.30 14.82 3.74
CA VAL A 187 -13.28 14.41 4.77
C VAL A 187 -14.30 15.52 5.03
N THR A 188 -13.86 16.77 5.10
CA THR A 188 -14.73 17.92 5.30
C THR A 188 -15.71 18.10 4.14
N ALA A 189 -15.28 17.91 2.89
CA ALA A 189 -16.13 18.00 1.70
C ALA A 189 -17.23 16.92 1.69
N ILE A 190 -16.93 15.70 2.15
CA ILE A 190 -17.95 14.66 2.33
C ILE A 190 -18.94 15.05 3.44
N LEU A 191 -18.44 15.47 4.60
CA LEU A 191 -19.29 15.81 5.75
C LEU A 191 -20.24 16.99 5.47
N SER A 192 -19.79 17.96 4.70
CA SER A 192 -20.63 19.09 4.27
C SER A 192 -21.62 18.75 3.14
N GLY A 193 -21.42 17.59 2.47
CA GLY A 193 -22.22 17.22 1.31
C GLY A 193 -21.83 17.91 0.01
N THR A 194 -20.78 18.75 0.01
CA THR A 194 -20.28 19.43 -1.22
C THR A 194 -19.76 18.42 -2.22
N THR A 195 -19.11 17.35 -1.74
CA THR A 195 -18.72 16.20 -2.53
C THR A 195 -19.19 14.94 -1.78
N PRO A 196 -20.40 14.45 -2.08
CA PRO A 196 -21.07 13.48 -1.21
C PRO A 196 -20.52 12.06 -1.28
N ILE A 197 -19.60 11.74 -2.20
CA ILE A 197 -19.04 10.41 -2.41
C ILE A 197 -17.53 10.45 -2.18
N GLY A 198 -17.01 9.48 -1.44
CA GLY A 198 -15.56 9.37 -1.22
C GLY A 198 -15.06 7.93 -1.10
N LEU A 199 -13.81 7.73 -1.51
CA LEU A 199 -13.10 6.47 -1.28
C LEU A 199 -11.84 6.76 -0.48
N PHE A 200 -11.80 6.21 0.73
CA PHE A 200 -10.75 6.49 1.72
C PHE A 200 -10.25 5.23 2.40
N GLY A 201 -9.04 5.31 2.93
CA GLY A 201 -8.63 4.37 3.97
C GLY A 201 -9.58 4.44 5.18
N LEU A 202 -10.00 3.28 5.68
CA LEU A 202 -10.97 3.16 6.77
C LEU A 202 -10.60 4.02 7.99
N GLY A 203 -9.32 4.09 8.34
CA GLY A 203 -8.84 4.90 9.46
C GLY A 203 -9.22 6.38 9.38
N ASN A 204 -9.40 6.95 8.18
CA ASN A 204 -9.77 8.34 8.00
C ASN A 204 -11.25 8.63 8.26
N VAL A 205 -12.12 7.64 8.11
CA VAL A 205 -13.58 7.82 8.13
C VAL A 205 -14.28 7.04 9.26
N GLN A 206 -13.58 6.17 9.96
CA GLN A 206 -14.16 5.28 10.97
C GLN A 206 -14.96 6.02 12.06
N ALA A 207 -14.45 7.15 12.56
CA ALA A 207 -15.14 7.95 13.56
C ALA A 207 -16.45 8.54 13.01
N HIS A 208 -16.47 8.94 11.73
CA HIS A 208 -17.64 9.52 11.07
C HIS A 208 -18.69 8.47 10.71
N LEU A 209 -18.26 7.24 10.38
CA LEU A 209 -19.14 6.09 10.21
C LEU A 209 -19.84 5.74 11.53
N LYS A 210 -19.08 5.64 12.63
CA LYS A 210 -19.64 5.39 13.98
C LYS A 210 -20.60 6.50 14.42
N ALA A 211 -20.35 7.74 14.03
CA ALA A 211 -21.21 8.88 14.33
C ALA A 211 -22.44 9.00 13.40
N GLY A 212 -22.63 8.07 12.45
CA GLY A 212 -23.74 8.10 11.48
C GLY A 212 -23.71 9.26 10.48
N LYS A 213 -22.59 9.98 10.37
CA LYS A 213 -22.43 11.11 9.44
C LYS A 213 -22.05 10.65 8.01
N MET A 214 -21.50 9.45 7.90
CA MET A 214 -21.18 8.78 6.65
C MET A 214 -21.78 7.38 6.66
N THR A 215 -22.10 6.85 5.48
CA THR A 215 -22.56 5.48 5.26
C THR A 215 -21.52 4.75 4.43
N ALA A 216 -21.03 3.60 4.90
CA ALA A 216 -20.15 2.72 4.14
C ALA A 216 -20.99 1.85 3.21
N LEU A 217 -20.69 1.84 1.91
CA LEU A 217 -21.42 1.08 0.91
C LEU A 217 -20.70 -0.22 0.52
N ALA A 218 -19.38 -0.19 0.42
CA ALA A 218 -18.57 -1.34 0.09
C ALA A 218 -17.11 -1.16 0.55
N LEU A 219 -16.45 -2.28 0.83
CA LEU A 219 -14.99 -2.36 0.91
C LEU A 219 -14.46 -2.49 -0.51
N VAL A 220 -13.52 -1.61 -0.88
CA VAL A 220 -12.96 -1.58 -2.24
C VAL A 220 -12.00 -2.75 -2.49
N ASN A 221 -11.30 -3.18 -1.44
CA ASN A 221 -10.43 -4.34 -1.47
C ASN A 221 -11.22 -5.63 -1.31
N ASN A 222 -10.63 -6.75 -1.72
CA ASN A 222 -11.18 -8.10 -1.48
C ASN A 222 -10.93 -8.61 -0.04
N ILE A 223 -10.59 -7.70 0.88
CA ILE A 223 -10.31 -8.04 2.29
C ILE A 223 -11.45 -7.52 3.16
N ARG A 224 -12.07 -8.45 3.90
CA ARG A 224 -13.03 -8.11 4.95
C ARG A 224 -12.32 -7.62 6.20
N THR A 225 -12.97 -6.74 6.94
CA THR A 225 -12.44 -6.22 8.21
C THR A 225 -13.44 -6.42 9.36
N PRO A 226 -12.98 -6.84 10.54
CA PRO A 226 -13.84 -6.93 11.72
C PRO A 226 -14.46 -5.59 12.15
N GLN A 227 -13.89 -4.48 11.71
CA GLN A 227 -14.40 -3.13 12.02
C GLN A 227 -15.68 -2.78 11.25
N LEU A 228 -15.93 -3.45 10.11
CA LEU A 228 -17.12 -3.29 9.27
C LEU A 228 -17.61 -4.68 8.78
N PRO A 229 -18.05 -5.55 9.70
CA PRO A 229 -18.36 -6.96 9.37
C PRO A 229 -19.50 -7.12 8.36
N ASP A 230 -20.46 -6.20 8.36
CA ASP A 230 -21.66 -6.24 7.53
C ASP A 230 -21.50 -5.51 6.18
N VAL A 231 -20.37 -4.83 5.97
CA VAL A 231 -20.12 -4.11 4.71
C VAL A 231 -19.52 -5.07 3.70
N PRO A 232 -20.18 -5.29 2.55
CA PRO A 232 -19.69 -6.22 1.53
C PRO A 232 -18.43 -5.67 0.86
N THR A 233 -17.61 -6.58 0.33
CA THR A 233 -16.55 -6.19 -0.62
C THR A 233 -17.18 -5.96 -2.01
N LEU A 234 -16.48 -5.22 -2.86
CA LEU A 234 -16.92 -5.04 -4.25
C LEU A 234 -16.97 -6.38 -5.01
N ALA A 235 -16.07 -7.31 -4.69
CA ALA A 235 -16.09 -8.66 -5.23
C ALA A 235 -17.36 -9.44 -4.82
N ASP A 236 -17.81 -9.32 -3.56
CA ASP A 236 -19.09 -9.91 -3.10
C ASP A 236 -20.29 -9.39 -3.90
N LEU A 237 -20.22 -8.14 -4.36
CA LEU A 237 -21.26 -7.50 -5.17
C LEU A 237 -21.13 -7.81 -6.68
N GLY A 238 -20.19 -8.69 -7.06
CA GLY A 238 -19.97 -9.10 -8.44
C GLY A 238 -19.32 -8.05 -9.34
N TYR A 239 -18.72 -7.00 -8.78
CA TYR A 239 -17.99 -6.00 -9.54
C TYR A 239 -16.63 -6.57 -9.97
N ARG A 240 -16.43 -6.68 -11.28
CA ARG A 240 -15.15 -7.07 -11.89
C ARG A 240 -14.23 -5.87 -11.97
N GLY A 241 -12.92 -6.12 -11.81
CA GLY A 241 -11.92 -5.06 -11.87
C GLY A 241 -11.83 -4.23 -10.58
N ALA A 242 -12.26 -4.79 -9.43
CA ALA A 242 -11.88 -4.23 -8.14
C ALA A 242 -10.36 -4.08 -8.09
N PRO A 243 -9.83 -2.93 -7.63
CA PRO A 243 -8.39 -2.72 -7.58
C PRO A 243 -7.72 -3.85 -6.79
N SER A 244 -6.56 -4.25 -7.25
CA SER A 244 -5.66 -5.09 -6.47
C SER A 244 -5.42 -4.44 -5.09
N GLN A 245 -5.00 -5.23 -4.15
CA GLN A 245 -4.90 -4.79 -2.76
C GLN A 245 -3.92 -3.62 -2.63
N THR A 246 -4.30 -2.60 -1.89
CA THR A 246 -3.42 -1.49 -1.55
C THR A 246 -2.65 -1.87 -0.29
N TRP A 247 -1.36 -2.06 -0.39
CA TRP A 247 -0.48 -2.46 0.69
C TRP A 247 0.71 -1.51 0.87
N TYR A 248 1.38 -1.65 2.00
CA TYR A 248 2.71 -1.10 2.25
C TYR A 248 3.67 -2.24 2.56
N GLY A 249 4.77 -2.31 1.81
CA GLY A 249 5.83 -3.30 2.00
C GLY A 249 7.20 -2.70 2.22
N LEU A 250 8.07 -3.49 2.85
CA LEU A 250 9.49 -3.17 2.94
C LEU A 250 10.25 -3.80 1.79
N PHE A 251 11.20 -3.03 1.27
CA PHE A 251 12.08 -3.40 0.16
C PHE A 251 13.51 -3.02 0.46
N ALA A 252 14.44 -3.71 -0.18
CA ALA A 252 15.85 -3.37 -0.25
C ALA A 252 16.27 -3.14 -1.72
N PRO A 253 17.41 -2.48 -1.98
CA PRO A 253 18.00 -2.44 -3.31
C PRO A 253 18.19 -3.85 -3.87
N SER A 254 17.98 -4.02 -5.18
CA SER A 254 18.22 -5.30 -5.85
C SER A 254 19.67 -5.74 -5.67
N GLY A 255 19.88 -7.04 -5.43
CA GLY A 255 21.22 -7.60 -5.14
C GLY A 255 21.60 -7.58 -3.65
N THR A 256 20.74 -7.08 -2.75
CA THR A 256 20.96 -7.23 -1.30
C THR A 256 21.03 -8.72 -0.94
N PRO A 257 22.05 -9.17 -0.18
CA PRO A 257 22.24 -10.57 0.15
C PRO A 257 21.02 -11.19 0.83
N LYS A 258 20.63 -12.39 0.38
CA LYS A 258 19.45 -13.10 0.93
C LYS A 258 19.47 -13.24 2.46
N PRO A 259 20.59 -13.57 3.12
CA PRO A 259 20.63 -13.67 4.59
C PRO A 259 20.24 -12.35 5.29
N ILE A 260 20.56 -11.19 4.70
CA ILE A 260 20.15 -9.87 5.21
C ILE A 260 18.65 -9.65 5.03
N ILE A 261 18.11 -10.03 3.86
CA ILE A 261 16.67 -9.98 3.60
C ILE A 261 15.91 -10.85 4.60
N ASP A 262 16.36 -12.09 4.80
CA ASP A 262 15.74 -13.04 5.73
C ASP A 262 15.82 -12.53 7.18
N ARG A 263 16.95 -11.93 7.59
CA ARG A 263 17.10 -11.33 8.92
C ARG A 263 16.11 -10.18 9.12
N LEU A 264 16.00 -9.26 8.19
CA LEU A 264 15.05 -8.14 8.27
C LEU A 264 13.60 -8.64 8.30
N ASN A 265 13.24 -9.63 7.46
CA ASN A 265 11.91 -10.25 7.48
C ASN A 265 11.62 -10.87 8.87
N ALA A 266 12.54 -11.65 9.41
CA ALA A 266 12.37 -12.31 10.71
C ALA A 266 12.14 -11.28 11.85
N GLU A 267 12.90 -10.19 11.86
CA GLU A 267 12.76 -9.18 12.91
C GLU A 267 11.47 -8.37 12.79
N VAL A 268 10.99 -8.09 11.57
CA VAL A 268 9.66 -7.50 11.37
C VAL A 268 8.57 -8.47 11.82
N ARG A 269 8.64 -9.75 11.45
CA ARG A 269 7.67 -10.77 11.90
C ARG A 269 7.60 -10.83 13.42
N ARG A 270 8.75 -10.82 14.10
CA ARG A 270 8.83 -10.77 15.56
C ARG A 270 8.14 -9.54 16.16
N ALA A 271 8.27 -8.37 15.52
CA ALA A 271 7.57 -7.16 15.97
C ALA A 271 6.04 -7.33 15.89
N PHE A 272 5.53 -8.05 14.89
CA PHE A 272 4.11 -8.32 14.70
C PHE A 272 3.54 -9.42 15.60
N GLU A 273 4.36 -10.15 16.34
CA GLU A 273 3.90 -11.05 17.41
C GLU A 273 3.34 -10.27 18.62
N ASP A 274 3.74 -9.01 18.77
CA ASP A 274 3.19 -8.12 19.80
C ASP A 274 1.81 -7.60 19.39
N LYS A 275 0.77 -8.13 20.05
CA LYS A 275 -0.63 -7.76 19.80
C LYS A 275 -0.91 -6.29 20.06
N GLU A 276 -0.29 -5.71 21.11
CA GLU A 276 -0.49 -4.29 21.45
C GLU A 276 0.07 -3.39 20.35
N PHE A 277 1.26 -3.72 19.84
CA PHE A 277 1.85 -3.01 18.68
C PHE A 277 0.95 -3.10 17.46
N VAL A 278 0.48 -4.31 17.10
CA VAL A 278 -0.38 -4.54 15.93
C VAL A 278 -1.72 -3.81 16.09
N ASP A 279 -2.36 -3.91 17.25
CA ASP A 279 -3.63 -3.22 17.50
C ASP A 279 -3.49 -1.70 17.38
N LYS A 280 -2.46 -1.13 17.99
CA LYS A 280 -2.25 0.32 18.06
C LYS A 280 -1.84 0.93 16.71
N PHE A 281 -0.94 0.27 15.99
CA PHE A 281 -0.29 0.85 14.82
C PHE A 281 -0.78 0.30 13.47
N VAL A 282 -1.58 -0.78 13.48
CA VAL A 282 -2.16 -1.38 12.29
C VAL A 282 -3.69 -1.39 12.37
N ILE A 283 -4.28 -2.17 13.28
CA ILE A 283 -5.73 -2.42 13.27
C ILE A 283 -6.54 -1.16 13.56
N THR A 284 -6.23 -0.40 14.63
CA THR A 284 -6.96 0.83 14.97
C THR A 284 -6.84 1.90 13.88
N ARG A 285 -5.89 1.77 12.96
CA ARG A 285 -5.70 2.67 11.82
C ARG A 285 -6.43 2.21 10.56
N GLY A 286 -7.30 1.19 10.67
CA GLY A 286 -8.04 0.66 9.52
C GLY A 286 -7.17 -0.13 8.55
N GLN A 287 -6.14 -0.79 9.06
CA GLN A 287 -5.22 -1.63 8.28
C GLN A 287 -5.36 -3.08 8.74
N VAL A 288 -4.94 -4.02 7.90
CA VAL A 288 -4.92 -5.45 8.21
C VAL A 288 -3.48 -5.96 8.05
N PRO A 289 -2.91 -6.63 9.08
CA PRO A 289 -1.58 -7.22 8.97
C PRO A 289 -1.49 -8.18 7.78
N ALA A 290 -0.37 -8.12 7.05
CA ALA A 290 -0.15 -8.94 5.85
C ALA A 290 1.17 -9.71 5.87
N ILE A 291 1.78 -9.86 7.03
CA ILE A 291 3.13 -10.38 7.22
C ILE A 291 3.33 -11.74 6.54
N ASN A 292 4.22 -11.76 5.56
CA ASN A 292 4.54 -12.92 4.74
C ASN A 292 6.07 -13.07 4.55
N SER A 293 6.50 -14.12 3.87
CA SER A 293 7.91 -14.28 3.47
C SER A 293 8.27 -13.40 2.27
N PRO A 294 9.55 -13.13 2.02
CA PRO A 294 9.99 -12.39 0.84
C PRO A 294 9.51 -13.02 -0.47
N GLU A 295 9.51 -14.36 -0.54
CA GLU A 295 9.07 -15.13 -1.70
C GLU A 295 7.55 -15.06 -1.92
N GLU A 296 6.76 -15.09 -0.85
CA GLU A 296 5.30 -14.91 -0.91
C GLU A 296 4.96 -13.49 -1.35
N PHE A 297 5.66 -12.50 -0.80
CA PHE A 297 5.46 -11.10 -1.20
C PHE A 297 5.85 -10.84 -2.65
N ALA A 298 6.94 -11.43 -3.13
CA ALA A 298 7.32 -11.36 -4.54
C ALA A 298 6.23 -11.92 -5.46
N LYS A 299 5.59 -13.03 -5.10
CA LYS A 299 4.48 -13.61 -5.87
C LYS A 299 3.24 -12.71 -5.85
N GLU A 300 2.91 -12.12 -4.69
CA GLU A 300 1.81 -11.17 -4.56
C GLU A 300 2.01 -9.97 -5.49
N ILE A 301 3.20 -9.37 -5.51
CA ILE A 301 3.55 -8.26 -6.42
C ILE A 301 3.33 -8.62 -7.90
N VAL A 302 3.71 -9.82 -8.30
CA VAL A 302 3.51 -10.28 -9.69
C VAL A 302 2.02 -10.41 -10.02
N THR A 303 1.24 -11.01 -9.13
CA THR A 303 -0.22 -11.16 -9.30
C THR A 303 -0.90 -9.80 -9.37
N ASP A 304 -0.62 -8.92 -8.41
CA ASP A 304 -1.18 -7.57 -8.34
C ASP A 304 -0.86 -6.75 -9.60
N ARG A 305 0.31 -6.94 -10.19
CA ARG A 305 0.69 -6.25 -11.43
C ARG A 305 -0.14 -6.70 -12.63
N VAL A 306 -0.46 -7.99 -12.71
CA VAL A 306 -1.34 -8.52 -13.77
C VAL A 306 -2.73 -7.92 -13.62
N ASP A 307 -3.28 -7.96 -12.41
CA ASP A 307 -4.62 -7.44 -12.10
C ASP A 307 -4.70 -5.93 -12.38
N ALA A 308 -3.68 -5.16 -11.94
CA ALA A 308 -3.63 -3.73 -12.16
C ALA A 308 -3.58 -3.35 -13.66
N ASN A 309 -2.83 -4.11 -14.47
CA ASN A 309 -2.78 -3.89 -15.91
C ASN A 309 -4.16 -4.07 -16.56
N GLU A 310 -4.90 -5.10 -16.16
CA GLU A 310 -6.27 -5.32 -16.65
C GLU A 310 -7.21 -4.20 -16.21
N VAL A 311 -7.16 -3.80 -14.93
CA VAL A 311 -8.00 -2.73 -14.39
C VAL A 311 -7.73 -1.39 -15.08
N VAL A 312 -6.45 -1.03 -15.28
CA VAL A 312 -6.08 0.22 -15.97
C VAL A 312 -6.57 0.20 -17.43
N LYS A 313 -6.43 -0.92 -18.13
CA LYS A 313 -6.96 -1.07 -19.51
C LYS A 313 -8.49 -0.91 -19.56
N LEU A 314 -9.20 -1.51 -18.60
CA LEU A 314 -10.67 -1.41 -18.53
C LEU A 314 -11.15 0.02 -18.29
N SER A 315 -10.44 0.80 -17.48
CA SER A 315 -10.78 2.20 -17.21
C SER A 315 -10.58 3.11 -18.42
N GLY A 316 -9.66 2.77 -19.32
CA GLY A 316 -9.29 3.61 -20.47
C GLY A 316 -8.43 4.83 -20.08
N MET A 317 -7.78 4.80 -18.91
CA MET A 317 -6.83 5.85 -18.52
C MET A 317 -5.57 5.78 -19.38
N GLU A 318 -5.15 6.93 -19.91
CA GLU A 318 -3.90 7.08 -20.65
C GLU A 318 -2.75 7.48 -19.73
N PRO A 319 -1.53 6.98 -19.96
CA PRO A 319 -0.33 7.37 -19.18
C PRO A 319 -0.03 8.87 -19.32
N GLN A 320 0.19 9.52 -18.16
CA GLN A 320 0.50 10.95 -18.05
C GLN A 320 1.96 11.27 -18.33
#